data_b95d732f4da626219d5a63dac41cf619
#
_entry.id   b95d732f4da626219d5a63dac41cf619
#
_cell.length_a   1.000
_cell.length_b   1.000
_cell.length_c   1.000
_cell.angle_alpha   90.00
_cell.angle_beta   90.00
_cell.angle_gamma   90.00
#
_symmetry.space_group_name_H-M   'P 1'
#
loop_
_entity.id
_entity.type
_entity.pdbx_description
1 polymer ?
#
loop_
_entity_poly.entity_id
_entity_poly.type
_entity_poly.pdbx_seq_one_letter_code
_entity_poly.pdbx_strand_id
1 'polypeptide(L)'
;ADGYARATGRVGVCLVTSGPGATNTVTGIATAYLDSVPLVVFTGQVPTALIGNDAFQEVDIIGITRPCTKHSYLVKDVADMPRVIKEAFYLARTGRPGPVVVDLPKDVIQATTEFRYPKKVELKGYRPTTEAHLGQVQRAYQLLSRAKRPVIIAGGGVVTSGASEEL
;
A
#
# COMPACT_ATOMS: atom_id res chain seq x y z
N ALA A 1 5.84 5.52 -11.07
CA ALA A 1 4.78 4.85 -10.30
C ALA A 1 3.90 5.86 -9.58
N ASP A 2 4.46 6.75 -8.77
CA ASP A 2 3.72 7.77 -8.01
C ASP A 2 2.88 8.68 -8.92
N GLY A 3 3.49 9.29 -9.95
CA GLY A 3 2.77 10.12 -10.91
C GLY A 3 1.65 9.36 -11.66
N TYR A 4 1.85 8.08 -11.98
CA TYR A 4 0.81 7.24 -12.56
C TYR A 4 -0.38 7.08 -11.59
N ALA A 5 -0.10 6.77 -10.33
CA ALA A 5 -1.16 6.59 -9.34
C ALA A 5 -1.97 7.87 -9.11
N ARG A 6 -1.30 9.02 -9.02
CA ARG A 6 -1.95 10.34 -8.87
C ARG A 6 -2.82 10.70 -10.08
N ALA A 7 -2.33 10.44 -11.29
CA ALA A 7 -3.05 10.79 -12.51
C ALA A 7 -4.23 9.87 -12.83
N THR A 8 -4.18 8.61 -12.39
CA THR A 8 -5.16 7.60 -12.80
C THR A 8 -6.06 7.09 -11.67
N GLY A 9 -5.72 7.37 -10.41
CA GLY A 9 -6.37 6.77 -9.23
C GLY A 9 -6.10 5.25 -9.07
N ARG A 10 -5.23 4.67 -9.91
CA ARG A 10 -4.88 3.25 -9.87
C ARG A 10 -3.61 3.02 -9.07
N VAL A 11 -3.37 1.78 -8.64
CA VAL A 11 -2.16 1.42 -7.92
C VAL A 11 -0.95 1.55 -8.85
N GLY A 12 0.02 2.39 -8.47
CA GLY A 12 1.30 2.49 -9.14
C GLY A 12 2.20 1.32 -8.75
N VAL A 13 3.00 0.83 -9.70
CA VAL A 13 3.94 -0.28 -9.46
C VAL A 13 5.36 0.16 -9.73
N CYS A 14 6.25 -0.17 -8.82
CA CYS A 14 7.70 0.01 -8.95
C CYS A 14 8.40 -1.32 -8.70
N LEU A 15 9.41 -1.65 -9.52
CA LEU A 15 10.25 -2.83 -9.34
C LEU A 15 11.70 -2.37 -9.38
N VAL A 16 12.46 -2.73 -8.36
CA VAL A 16 13.87 -2.34 -8.21
C VAL A 16 14.71 -3.50 -7.70
N THR A 17 16.03 -3.42 -7.92
CA THR A 17 16.97 -4.40 -7.38
C THR A 17 17.17 -4.21 -5.86
N SER A 18 17.88 -5.14 -5.24
CA SER A 18 18.25 -5.13 -3.82
C SER A 18 19.20 -3.97 -3.45
N GLY A 19 19.44 -3.78 -2.17
CA GLY A 19 20.40 -2.82 -1.65
C GLY A 19 20.12 -1.40 -2.09
N PRO A 20 21.04 -0.74 -2.84
CA PRO A 20 20.89 0.65 -3.23
C PRO A 20 19.67 0.89 -4.14
N GLY A 21 19.26 -0.09 -4.95
CA GLY A 21 18.03 0.01 -5.73
C GLY A 21 16.80 0.17 -4.83
N ALA A 22 16.70 -0.65 -3.81
CA ALA A 22 15.63 -0.60 -2.83
C ALA A 22 15.68 0.69 -1.98
N THR A 23 16.83 1.06 -1.44
CA THR A 23 16.95 2.25 -0.57
C THR A 23 16.66 3.56 -1.31
N ASN A 24 16.96 3.66 -2.60
CA ASN A 24 16.62 4.82 -3.41
C ASN A 24 15.11 5.03 -3.58
N THR A 25 14.27 4.04 -3.27
CA THR A 25 12.81 4.20 -3.30
C THR A 25 12.22 4.82 -2.04
N VAL A 26 12.96 4.90 -0.94
CA VAL A 26 12.46 5.29 0.38
C VAL A 26 11.81 6.66 0.38
N THR A 27 12.41 7.65 -0.26
CA THR A 27 11.83 9.00 -0.38
C THR A 27 10.48 8.97 -1.09
N GLY A 28 10.40 8.24 -2.21
CA GLY A 28 9.15 8.09 -2.97
C GLY A 28 8.07 7.35 -2.17
N ILE A 29 8.46 6.30 -1.43
CA ILE A 29 7.56 5.55 -0.54
C ILE A 29 7.03 6.46 0.58
N ALA A 30 7.91 7.22 1.23
CA ALA A 30 7.52 8.14 2.31
C ALA A 30 6.56 9.23 1.80
N THR A 31 6.83 9.82 0.64
CA THR A 31 5.94 10.79 -0.01
C THR A 31 4.57 10.19 -0.30
N ALA A 32 4.54 9.00 -0.91
CA ALA A 32 3.30 8.30 -1.21
C ALA A 32 2.48 7.95 0.04
N TYR A 33 3.17 7.59 1.13
CA TYR A 33 2.52 7.30 2.41
C TYR A 33 1.85 8.54 3.01
N LEU A 34 2.55 9.67 3.04
CA LEU A 34 2.02 10.93 3.57
C LEU A 34 0.83 11.44 2.75
N ASP A 35 0.92 11.33 1.42
CA ASP A 35 -0.09 11.83 0.49
C ASP A 35 -1.21 10.81 0.20
N SER A 36 -1.17 9.63 0.83
CA SER A 36 -2.17 8.57 0.62
C SER A 36 -2.22 8.07 -0.83
N VAL A 37 -1.05 7.95 -1.49
CA VAL A 37 -0.93 7.46 -2.86
C VAL A 37 -0.78 5.94 -2.86
N PRO A 38 -1.63 5.19 -3.57
CA PRO A 38 -1.55 3.74 -3.61
C PRO A 38 -0.36 3.28 -4.46
N LEU A 39 0.62 2.63 -3.84
CA LEU A 39 1.78 2.05 -4.50
C LEU A 39 2.00 0.60 -4.06
N VAL A 40 2.50 -0.23 -4.98
CA VAL A 40 3.14 -1.50 -4.67
C VAL A 40 4.57 -1.43 -5.16
N VAL A 41 5.52 -1.57 -4.25
CA VAL A 41 6.95 -1.52 -4.54
C VAL A 41 7.52 -2.91 -4.33
N PHE A 42 7.99 -3.52 -5.42
CA PHE A 42 8.72 -4.78 -5.39
C PHE A 42 10.20 -4.48 -5.30
N THR A 43 10.86 -5.03 -4.28
CA THR A 43 12.30 -4.91 -4.09
C THR A 43 12.93 -6.29 -4.23
N GLY A 44 14.06 -6.35 -4.92
CA GLY A 44 14.89 -7.56 -4.89
C GLY A 44 15.56 -7.71 -3.52
N GLN A 45 15.86 -8.95 -3.14
CA GLN A 45 16.61 -9.28 -1.95
C GLN A 45 17.64 -10.37 -2.26
N VAL A 46 18.68 -10.47 -1.43
CA VAL A 46 19.63 -11.59 -1.49
C VAL A 46 18.91 -12.93 -1.27
N PRO A 47 19.49 -14.08 -1.67
CA PRO A 47 18.89 -15.38 -1.37
C PRO A 47 18.54 -15.54 0.11
N THR A 48 17.45 -16.24 0.39
CA THR A 48 16.91 -16.40 1.77
C THR A 48 17.95 -16.85 2.79
N ALA A 49 18.87 -17.74 2.38
CA ALA A 49 19.94 -18.25 3.25
C ALA A 49 21.02 -17.20 3.60
N LEU A 50 21.08 -16.09 2.88
CA LEU A 50 22.06 -15.02 3.10
C LEU A 50 21.49 -13.83 3.87
N ILE A 51 20.18 -13.77 4.05
CA ILE A 51 19.55 -12.66 4.78
C ILE A 51 20.04 -12.61 6.22
N GLY A 52 20.53 -11.46 6.66
CA GLY A 52 21.09 -11.23 7.98
C GLY A 52 22.58 -11.55 8.09
N ASN A 53 23.30 -11.79 6.98
CA ASN A 53 24.71 -12.13 6.96
C ASN A 53 25.59 -11.03 6.30
N ASP A 54 25.08 -9.81 6.19
CA ASP A 54 25.77 -8.67 5.56
C ASP A 54 26.28 -8.99 4.13
N ALA A 55 25.47 -9.70 3.35
CA ALA A 55 25.77 -10.09 2.00
C ALA A 55 25.86 -8.86 1.05
N PHE A 56 26.55 -9.00 -0.08
CA PHE A 56 26.68 -7.93 -1.06
C PHE A 56 25.30 -7.41 -1.52
N GLN A 57 25.09 -6.10 -1.39
CA GLN A 57 23.82 -5.42 -1.68
C GLN A 57 22.62 -5.92 -0.85
N GLU A 58 22.87 -6.51 0.31
CA GLU A 58 21.82 -6.76 1.29
C GLU A 58 21.41 -5.47 1.99
N VAL A 59 20.13 -5.33 2.25
CA VAL A 59 19.58 -4.27 3.11
C VAL A 59 18.25 -4.74 3.72
N ASP A 60 18.02 -4.41 4.98
CA ASP A 60 16.69 -4.59 5.61
C ASP A 60 15.74 -3.49 5.14
N ILE A 61 15.29 -3.59 3.88
CA ILE A 61 14.37 -2.61 3.31
C ILE A 61 13.04 -2.58 4.04
N ILE A 62 12.61 -3.71 4.61
CA ILE A 62 11.37 -3.79 5.39
C ILE A 62 11.50 -2.99 6.69
N GLY A 63 12.62 -3.13 7.40
CA GLY A 63 12.91 -2.35 8.60
C GLY A 63 12.97 -0.86 8.30
N ILE A 64 13.65 -0.47 7.22
CA ILE A 64 13.78 0.94 6.80
C ILE A 64 12.43 1.55 6.40
N THR A 65 11.59 0.83 5.67
CA THR A 65 10.32 1.37 5.14
C THR A 65 9.12 1.16 6.05
N ARG A 66 9.25 0.38 7.12
CA ARG A 66 8.16 0.10 8.07
C ARG A 66 7.40 1.33 8.55
N PRO A 67 8.05 2.45 8.94
CA PRO A 67 7.34 3.64 9.42
C PRO A 67 6.59 4.42 8.32
N CYS A 68 6.87 4.16 7.06
CA CYS A 68 6.28 4.88 5.92
C CYS A 68 5.57 3.95 4.91
N THR A 69 5.13 2.76 5.35
CA THR A 69 4.33 1.83 4.55
C THR A 69 3.07 1.40 5.30
N LYS A 70 2.04 1.04 4.57
CA LYS A 70 0.85 0.42 5.17
C LYS A 70 1.14 -1.00 5.62
N HIS A 71 1.91 -1.73 4.84
CA HIS A 71 2.36 -3.08 5.13
C HIS A 71 3.59 -3.42 4.30
N SER A 72 4.33 -4.43 4.76
CA SER A 72 5.50 -4.95 4.06
C SER A 72 5.51 -6.47 4.14
N TYR A 73 5.92 -7.13 3.06
CA TYR A 73 6.07 -8.58 2.96
C TYR A 73 7.51 -8.94 2.60
N LEU A 74 8.09 -9.90 3.32
CA LEU A 74 9.26 -10.67 2.86
C LEU A 74 8.74 -12.04 2.41
N VAL A 75 8.79 -12.31 1.12
CA VAL A 75 8.29 -13.56 0.54
C VAL A 75 9.35 -14.64 0.67
N LYS A 76 9.13 -15.63 1.51
CA LYS A 76 10.09 -16.72 1.76
C LYS A 76 9.77 -18.02 1.01
N ASP A 77 8.58 -18.12 0.45
CA ASP A 77 8.12 -19.27 -0.33
C ASP A 77 7.44 -18.78 -1.62
N VAL A 78 7.83 -19.32 -2.75
CA VAL A 78 7.24 -18.99 -4.05
C VAL A 78 5.75 -19.33 -4.12
N ALA A 79 5.29 -20.33 -3.39
CA ALA A 79 3.87 -20.68 -3.32
C ALA A 79 3.00 -19.57 -2.70
N ASP A 80 3.59 -18.73 -1.83
CA ASP A 80 2.90 -17.57 -1.24
C ASP A 80 2.81 -16.37 -2.16
N MET A 81 3.65 -16.29 -3.19
CA MET A 81 3.77 -15.10 -4.04
C MET A 81 2.43 -14.64 -4.66
N PRO A 82 1.58 -15.51 -5.24
CA PRO A 82 0.30 -15.08 -5.80
C PRO A 82 -0.63 -14.46 -4.75
N ARG A 83 -0.63 -15.01 -3.54
CA ARG A 83 -1.40 -14.50 -2.40
C ARG A 83 -0.88 -13.13 -1.96
N VAL A 84 0.42 -13.02 -1.73
CA VAL A 84 1.07 -11.78 -1.28
C VAL A 84 0.87 -10.65 -2.29
N ILE A 85 1.02 -10.92 -3.58
CA ILE A 85 0.78 -9.91 -4.62
C ILE A 85 -0.67 -9.42 -4.55
N LYS A 86 -1.65 -10.31 -4.46
CA LYS A 86 -3.06 -9.93 -4.37
C LYS A 86 -3.36 -9.09 -3.11
N GLU A 87 -2.83 -9.51 -1.97
CA GLU A 87 -2.95 -8.78 -0.70
C GLU A 87 -2.31 -7.39 -0.78
N ALA A 88 -1.11 -7.27 -1.38
CA ALA A 88 -0.41 -6.01 -1.53
C ALA A 88 -1.23 -4.99 -2.33
N PHE A 89 -1.78 -5.38 -3.47
CA PHE A 89 -2.65 -4.51 -4.26
C PHE A 89 -3.96 -4.16 -3.54
N TYR A 90 -4.53 -5.10 -2.80
CA TYR A 90 -5.73 -4.85 -2.01
C TYR A 90 -5.45 -3.83 -0.90
N LEU A 91 -4.38 -4.03 -0.13
CA LEU A 91 -3.98 -3.13 0.95
C LEU A 91 -3.63 -1.73 0.43
N ALA A 92 -2.91 -1.64 -0.70
CA ALA A 92 -2.50 -0.35 -1.25
C ALA A 92 -3.69 0.55 -1.58
N ARG A 93 -4.81 0.01 -2.07
CA ARG A 93 -5.96 0.78 -2.58
C ARG A 93 -7.14 0.89 -1.63
N THR A 94 -7.22 0.10 -0.55
CA THR A 94 -8.39 0.07 0.33
C THR A 94 -8.15 0.83 1.64
N GLY A 95 -9.22 1.26 2.33
CA GLY A 95 -9.11 2.16 3.47
C GLY A 95 -8.42 3.47 3.06
N ARG A 96 -7.52 4.00 3.90
CA ARG A 96 -6.63 5.07 3.46
C ARG A 96 -5.60 4.48 2.49
N PRO A 97 -5.56 4.90 1.21
CA PRO A 97 -4.56 4.39 0.26
C PRO A 97 -3.12 4.66 0.73
N GLY A 98 -2.18 3.87 0.24
CA GLY A 98 -0.79 4.06 0.59
C GLY A 98 0.12 2.95 0.07
N PRO A 99 1.45 3.08 0.26
CA PRO A 99 2.43 2.15 -0.26
C PRO A 99 2.48 0.83 0.52
N VAL A 100 2.71 -0.25 -0.22
CA VAL A 100 3.03 -1.59 0.29
C VAL A 100 4.33 -2.04 -0.35
N VAL A 101 5.27 -2.55 0.44
CA VAL A 101 6.54 -3.11 -0.04
C VAL A 101 6.46 -4.63 -0.05
N VAL A 102 6.94 -5.23 -1.14
CA VAL A 102 7.06 -6.68 -1.28
C VAL A 102 8.51 -7.00 -1.62
N ASP A 103 9.23 -7.53 -0.64
CA ASP A 103 10.64 -7.88 -0.76
C ASP A 103 10.79 -9.33 -1.22
N LEU A 104 11.52 -9.52 -2.32
CA LEU A 104 11.57 -10.76 -3.09
C LEU A 104 13.00 -11.32 -3.13
N PRO A 105 13.32 -12.34 -2.32
CA PRO A 105 14.60 -13.02 -2.38
C PRO A 105 14.86 -13.67 -3.74
N LYS A 106 16.12 -13.63 -4.18
CA LYS A 106 16.55 -14.12 -5.50
C LYS A 106 16.17 -15.57 -5.75
N ASP A 107 16.37 -16.43 -4.77
CA ASP A 107 16.02 -17.87 -4.85
C ASP A 107 14.51 -18.08 -4.98
N VAL A 108 13.69 -17.26 -4.32
CA VAL A 108 12.22 -17.29 -4.43
C VAL A 108 11.77 -16.85 -5.83
N ILE A 109 12.39 -15.80 -6.41
CA ILE A 109 12.07 -15.35 -7.78
C ILE A 109 12.43 -16.41 -8.82
N GLN A 110 13.49 -17.18 -8.57
CA GLN A 110 13.96 -18.24 -9.48
C GLN A 110 13.22 -19.58 -9.31
N ALA A 111 12.51 -19.74 -8.20
CA ALA A 111 11.77 -20.97 -7.93
C ALA A 111 10.51 -21.08 -8.79
N THR A 112 10.06 -22.32 -8.97
CA THR A 112 8.82 -22.62 -9.71
C THR A 112 7.79 -23.23 -8.78
N THR A 113 6.51 -22.92 -9.00
CA THR A 113 5.39 -23.48 -8.24
C THR A 113 4.16 -23.64 -9.12
N GLU A 114 3.20 -24.44 -8.68
CA GLU A 114 1.89 -24.48 -9.30
C GLU A 114 1.17 -23.14 -9.04
N PHE A 115 0.73 -22.47 -10.11
CA PHE A 115 0.06 -21.17 -9.99
C PHE A 115 -1.34 -21.32 -9.41
N ARG A 116 -1.55 -20.79 -8.21
CA ARG A 116 -2.85 -20.77 -7.51
C ARG A 116 -3.17 -19.35 -7.07
N TYR A 117 -3.93 -18.62 -7.88
CA TYR A 117 -4.32 -17.25 -7.53
C TYR A 117 -5.55 -17.24 -6.63
N PRO A 118 -5.51 -16.66 -5.42
CA PRO A 118 -6.63 -16.72 -4.49
C PRO A 118 -7.84 -15.98 -5.03
N LYS A 119 -9.04 -16.53 -4.83
CA LYS A 119 -10.30 -15.87 -5.26
C LYS A 119 -10.60 -14.63 -4.42
N LYS A 120 -10.31 -14.66 -3.12
CA LYS A 120 -10.58 -13.58 -2.16
C LYS A 120 -9.31 -13.19 -1.42
N VAL A 121 -9.29 -11.97 -0.88
CA VAL A 121 -8.27 -11.53 0.09
C VAL A 121 -8.86 -11.69 1.48
N GLU A 122 -8.15 -12.41 2.34
CA GLU A 122 -8.53 -12.66 3.73
C GLU A 122 -7.40 -12.20 4.65
N LEU A 123 -7.52 -10.98 5.17
CA LEU A 123 -6.54 -10.39 6.08
C LEU A 123 -7.15 -10.28 7.48
N LYS A 124 -6.57 -11.02 8.43
CA LYS A 124 -7.00 -10.96 9.84
C LYS A 124 -6.77 -9.54 10.38
N GLY A 125 -7.83 -8.95 10.95
CA GLY A 125 -7.74 -7.63 11.59
C GLY A 125 -7.80 -6.43 10.64
N TYR A 126 -7.75 -6.62 9.32
CA TYR A 126 -7.92 -5.53 8.36
C TYR A 126 -9.35 -5.48 7.81
N ARG A 127 -10.13 -4.53 8.34
CA ARG A 127 -11.53 -4.31 7.94
C ARG A 127 -11.76 -2.82 7.74
N PRO A 128 -11.44 -2.28 6.54
CA PRO A 128 -11.68 -0.87 6.27
C PRO A 128 -13.17 -0.55 6.34
N THR A 129 -13.52 0.55 7.00
CA THR A 129 -14.90 1.04 7.07
C THR A 129 -15.27 1.62 5.71
N THR A 130 -16.32 1.08 5.09
CA THR A 130 -16.82 1.51 3.77
C THR A 130 -18.17 2.17 3.83
N GLU A 131 -18.84 2.13 5.00
CA GLU A 131 -20.17 2.69 5.21
C GLU A 131 -20.15 3.72 6.33
N ALA A 132 -20.88 4.81 6.14
CA ALA A 132 -21.02 5.84 7.14
C ALA A 132 -22.04 5.43 8.21
N HIS A 133 -21.82 5.86 9.46
CA HIS A 133 -22.77 5.65 10.54
C HIS A 133 -23.94 6.65 10.40
N LEU A 134 -25.12 6.16 10.00
CA LEU A 134 -26.32 7.00 9.70
C LEU A 134 -26.66 8.00 10.80
N GLY A 135 -26.58 7.62 12.08
CA GLY A 135 -26.86 8.52 13.20
C GLY A 135 -25.86 9.70 13.27
N GLN A 136 -24.59 9.51 12.87
CA GLN A 136 -23.61 10.59 12.80
C GLN A 136 -23.86 11.48 11.58
N VAL A 137 -24.26 10.91 10.46
CA VAL A 137 -24.65 11.69 9.27
C VAL A 137 -25.85 12.57 9.58
N GLN A 138 -26.89 12.05 10.27
CA GLN A 138 -28.04 12.84 10.69
C GLN A 138 -27.67 13.98 11.64
N ARG A 139 -26.76 13.73 12.59
CA ARG A 139 -26.25 14.78 13.49
C ARG A 139 -25.53 15.88 12.73
N ALA A 140 -24.63 15.49 11.80
CA ALA A 140 -23.92 16.46 10.95
C ALA A 140 -24.89 17.29 10.11
N TYR A 141 -25.90 16.67 9.50
CA TYR A 141 -26.96 17.35 8.77
C TYR A 141 -27.72 18.36 9.63
N GLN A 142 -28.13 17.98 10.85
CA GLN A 142 -28.84 18.88 11.77
C GLN A 142 -27.98 20.11 12.17
N LEU A 143 -26.67 19.92 12.38
CA LEU A 143 -25.76 21.01 12.70
C LEU A 143 -25.60 21.96 11.50
N LEU A 144 -25.39 21.43 10.32
CA LEU A 144 -25.26 22.22 9.08
C LEU A 144 -26.54 22.99 8.76
N SER A 145 -27.71 22.37 8.90
CA SER A 145 -29.01 23.00 8.61
C SER A 145 -29.34 24.18 9.54
N ARG A 146 -28.76 24.20 10.75
CA ARG A 146 -28.94 25.28 11.72
C ARG A 146 -27.86 26.34 11.68
N ALA A 147 -26.76 26.05 10.97
CA ALA A 147 -25.61 26.94 10.92
C ALA A 147 -25.92 28.19 10.09
N LYS A 148 -25.62 29.37 10.61
CA LYS A 148 -25.77 30.64 9.88
C LYS A 148 -24.60 30.91 8.97
N ARG A 149 -23.41 30.43 9.30
CA ARG A 149 -22.15 30.64 8.56
C ARG A 149 -21.30 29.37 8.62
N PRO A 150 -21.72 28.27 7.96
CA PRO A 150 -20.94 27.04 7.94
C PRO A 150 -19.64 27.22 7.16
N VAL A 151 -18.59 26.53 7.59
CA VAL A 151 -17.32 26.40 6.86
C VAL A 151 -17.07 24.92 6.63
N ILE A 152 -16.79 24.55 5.37
CA ILE A 152 -16.46 23.19 4.98
C ILE A 152 -14.98 23.14 4.63
N ILE A 153 -14.23 22.23 5.26
CA ILE A 153 -12.84 21.96 4.94
C ILE A 153 -12.78 20.61 4.24
N ALA A 154 -12.57 20.64 2.92
CA ALA A 154 -12.46 19.47 2.08
C ALA A 154 -10.99 19.08 1.87
N GLY A 155 -10.63 17.85 2.19
CA GLY A 155 -9.29 17.30 1.98
C GLY A 155 -9.22 16.31 0.82
N GLY A 156 -8.05 15.73 0.58
CA GLY A 156 -7.81 14.75 -0.50
C GLY A 156 -8.70 13.50 -0.45
N GLY A 157 -9.30 13.20 0.71
CA GLY A 157 -10.26 12.11 0.84
C GLY A 157 -11.52 12.27 -0.03
N VAL A 158 -11.95 13.50 -0.30
CA VAL A 158 -13.07 13.79 -1.20
C VAL A 158 -12.73 13.35 -2.63
N VAL A 159 -11.53 13.68 -3.10
CA VAL A 159 -11.05 13.30 -4.44
C VAL A 159 -10.89 11.80 -4.54
N THR A 160 -10.24 11.16 -3.55
CA THR A 160 -9.99 9.71 -3.55
C THR A 160 -11.25 8.87 -3.45
N SER A 161 -12.31 9.38 -2.82
CA SER A 161 -13.63 8.71 -2.75
C SER A 161 -14.52 8.97 -3.96
N GLY A 162 -14.12 9.89 -4.84
CA GLY A 162 -14.93 10.32 -6.00
C GLY A 162 -16.12 11.19 -5.63
N ALA A 163 -16.14 11.78 -4.41
CA ALA A 163 -17.25 12.57 -3.87
C ALA A 163 -17.12 14.08 -4.14
N SER A 164 -16.43 14.45 -5.22
CA SER A 164 -16.22 15.88 -5.54
C SER A 164 -17.49 16.57 -6.07
N GLU A 165 -18.39 15.82 -6.73
CA GLU A 165 -19.65 16.36 -7.25
C GLU A 165 -20.69 16.53 -6.15
N GLU A 166 -20.64 15.71 -5.10
CA GLU A 166 -21.56 15.81 -3.96
C GLU A 166 -21.17 16.94 -3.00
N LEU A 167 -19.92 17.41 -3.05
CA LEU A 167 -19.42 18.50 -2.24
C LEU A 167 -19.79 19.86 -2.80
#